data_46f07a696ca94d2f7a54d52910fc4bcc
#
_entry.id   46f07a696ca94d2f7a54d52910fc4bcc
#
_cell.length_a   1.000
_cell.length_b   1.000
_cell.length_c   1.000
_cell.angle_alpha   90.00
_cell.angle_beta   90.00
_cell.angle_gamma   90.00
#
_symmetry.space_group_name_H-M   'P 1'
#
loop_
_entity.id
_entity.type
_entity.pdbx_description
1 polymer ?
#
loop_
_entity_poly.entity_id
_entity_poly.type
_entity_poly.pdbx_seq_one_letter_code
_entity_poly.pdbx_strand_id
1 'polypeptide(L)'
;DAKGTIFKGNKKLKLVLPCKLENNNNDNILRELIAYKLYEVISPYHFKTRRVSVDFEEIKKRKTEKFALNGFLIEDDKNVAERLESKNWDRFMHPMNMIPEASVQNNFFQFMIGNTDFSTAYSHNGKLLVNKDNKFCNASEVHIVLLHLL
;
A
#
# COMPACT_ATOMS: atom_id res chain seq x y z
N ASP A 1 17.92 -16.21 -4.51
CA ASP A 1 17.87 -16.42 -3.06
C ASP A 1 18.07 -15.06 -2.36
N ALA A 2 17.10 -14.63 -1.54
CA ALA A 2 17.15 -13.35 -0.84
C ALA A 2 17.93 -13.43 0.50
N LYS A 3 18.53 -14.58 0.82
CA LYS A 3 19.34 -14.77 2.03
C LYS A 3 20.51 -13.80 2.03
N GLY A 4 20.65 -13.00 3.11
CA GLY A 4 21.71 -12.01 3.22
C GLY A 4 21.41 -10.65 2.56
N THR A 5 20.25 -10.47 1.97
CA THR A 5 19.80 -9.18 1.44
C THR A 5 18.74 -8.53 2.33
N ILE A 6 18.46 -7.25 2.07
CA ILE A 6 17.36 -6.50 2.70
C ILE A 6 15.97 -7.09 2.41
N PHE A 7 15.86 -7.99 1.45
CA PHE A 7 14.62 -8.68 1.05
C PHE A 7 14.44 -10.05 1.73
N LYS A 8 15.33 -10.41 2.66
CA LYS A 8 15.23 -11.67 3.41
C LYS A 8 13.84 -11.80 4.05
N GLY A 9 13.22 -12.98 3.85
CA GLY A 9 11.88 -13.27 4.34
C GLY A 9 10.73 -12.88 3.40
N ASN A 10 10.98 -12.01 2.41
CA ASN A 10 9.97 -11.60 1.45
C ASN A 10 10.02 -12.51 0.20
N LYS A 11 9.04 -13.40 0.05
CA LYS A 11 8.90 -14.26 -1.14
C LYS A 11 8.29 -13.52 -2.32
N LYS A 12 7.45 -12.51 -2.03
CA LYS A 12 6.76 -11.66 -3.00
C LYS A 12 6.77 -10.23 -2.50
N LEU A 13 6.85 -9.29 -3.43
CA LEU A 13 6.69 -7.87 -3.21
C LEU A 13 5.86 -7.32 -4.36
N LYS A 14 4.97 -6.37 -4.08
CA LYS A 14 4.26 -5.62 -5.12
C LYS A 14 5.14 -4.44 -5.52
N LEU A 15 5.31 -4.23 -6.82
CA LEU A 15 6.01 -3.06 -7.36
C LEU A 15 4.97 -2.07 -7.88
N VAL A 16 4.99 -0.85 -7.37
CA VAL A 16 4.16 0.26 -7.83
C VAL A 16 5.02 1.19 -8.69
N LEU A 17 4.51 1.47 -9.88
CA LEU A 17 5.14 2.34 -10.88
C LEU A 17 4.10 3.35 -11.41
N PRO A 18 4.54 4.48 -12.00
CA PRO A 18 3.64 5.42 -12.65
C PRO A 18 2.86 4.76 -13.79
N CYS A 19 1.55 5.03 -13.87
CA CYS A 19 0.71 4.53 -14.97
C CYS A 19 1.02 5.18 -16.32
N LYS A 20 1.61 6.38 -16.31
CA LYS A 20 2.06 7.11 -17.50
C LYS A 20 3.51 7.55 -17.32
N LEU A 21 4.24 7.62 -18.42
CA LEU A 21 5.66 7.97 -18.43
C LEU A 21 5.93 9.50 -18.40
N GLU A 22 4.89 10.30 -18.14
CA GLU A 22 4.99 11.76 -18.02
C GLU A 22 5.59 12.18 -16.66
N ASN A 23 6.35 13.25 -16.62
CA ASN A 23 7.11 13.68 -15.44
C ASN A 23 6.22 13.89 -14.18
N ASN A 24 5.02 14.44 -14.34
CA ASN A 24 4.11 14.67 -13.21
C ASN A 24 3.67 13.39 -12.50
N ASN A 25 3.65 12.25 -13.20
CA ASN A 25 3.26 10.97 -12.60
C ASN A 25 4.35 10.37 -11.71
N ASN A 26 5.62 10.74 -11.92
CA ASN A 26 6.70 10.36 -11.01
C ASN A 26 6.53 10.96 -9.60
N ASP A 27 6.02 12.20 -9.53
CA ASP A 27 5.76 12.87 -8.24
C ASP A 27 4.56 12.26 -7.51
N ASN A 28 3.56 11.79 -8.25
CA ASN A 28 2.40 11.14 -7.67
C ASN A 28 2.75 9.85 -6.95
N ILE A 29 3.64 9.05 -7.51
CA ILE A 29 4.17 7.85 -6.86
C ILE A 29 4.89 8.18 -5.55
N LEU A 30 5.62 9.28 -5.50
CA LEU A 30 6.28 9.73 -4.27
C LEU A 30 5.27 10.20 -3.21
N ARG A 31 4.19 10.87 -3.62
CA ARG A 31 3.11 11.27 -2.69
C ARG A 31 2.42 10.06 -2.09
N GLU A 32 2.14 9.04 -2.91
CA GLU A 32 1.57 7.77 -2.44
C GLU A 32 2.52 7.07 -1.45
N LEU A 33 3.81 7.00 -1.76
CA LEU A 33 4.82 6.45 -0.85
C LEU A 33 4.88 7.22 0.48
N ILE A 34 4.80 8.57 0.44
CA ILE A 34 4.78 9.40 1.65
C ILE A 34 3.57 9.07 2.51
N ALA A 35 2.40 8.88 1.92
CA ALA A 35 1.20 8.51 2.68
C ALA A 35 1.37 7.14 3.37
N TYR A 36 1.94 6.13 2.69
CA TYR A 36 2.30 4.87 3.35
C TYR A 36 3.26 5.09 4.53
N LYS A 37 4.28 5.94 4.37
CA LYS A 37 5.25 6.22 5.42
C LYS A 37 4.66 6.98 6.61
N LEU A 38 3.73 7.89 6.36
CA LEU A 38 2.98 8.56 7.43
C LEU A 38 2.12 7.57 8.20
N TYR A 39 1.41 6.67 7.51
CA TYR A 39 0.60 5.66 8.17
C TYR A 39 1.43 4.67 8.98
N GLU A 40 2.64 4.31 8.51
CA GLU A 40 3.61 3.48 9.24
C GLU A 40 3.98 4.09 10.61
N VAL A 41 4.01 5.42 10.72
CA VAL A 41 4.32 6.12 11.99
C VAL A 41 3.17 6.07 12.98
N ILE A 42 1.91 6.13 12.51
CA ILE A 42 0.75 6.29 13.37
C ILE A 42 0.05 4.98 13.70
N SER A 43 0.23 3.92 12.90
CA SER A 43 -0.50 2.66 13.08
C SER A 43 0.40 1.44 12.98
N PRO A 44 0.26 0.44 13.87
CA PRO A 44 0.93 -0.85 13.72
C PRO A 44 0.39 -1.66 12.53
N TYR A 45 -0.84 -1.36 12.09
CA TYR A 45 -1.54 -2.06 11.02
C TYR A 45 -1.21 -1.45 9.64
N HIS A 46 0.07 -1.42 9.28
CA HIS A 46 0.56 -0.81 8.05
C HIS A 46 1.27 -1.82 7.15
N PHE A 47 1.41 -1.48 5.88
CA PHE A 47 2.32 -2.14 4.94
C PHE A 47 3.70 -1.50 5.01
N LYS A 48 4.74 -2.31 5.10
CA LYS A 48 6.11 -1.82 4.91
C LYS A 48 6.34 -1.52 3.45
N THR A 49 6.95 -0.36 3.20
CA THR A 49 7.25 0.09 1.85
C THR A 49 8.71 0.50 1.70
N ARG A 50 9.23 0.39 0.48
CA ARG A 50 10.60 0.80 0.15
C ARG A 50 10.66 1.46 -1.21
N ARG A 51 11.17 2.70 -1.25
CA ARG A 51 11.44 3.41 -2.51
C ARG A 51 12.45 2.66 -3.36
N VAL A 52 12.21 2.65 -4.66
CA VAL A 52 13.12 2.15 -5.69
C VAL A 52 13.18 3.14 -6.86
N SER A 53 14.32 3.17 -7.54
CA SER A 53 14.46 3.79 -8.86
C SER A 53 14.49 2.67 -9.89
N VAL A 54 13.75 2.84 -10.97
CA VAL A 54 13.62 1.85 -12.02
C VAL A 54 14.04 2.45 -13.35
N ASP A 55 15.06 1.87 -13.96
CA ASP A 55 15.43 2.16 -15.33
C ASP A 55 14.54 1.32 -16.24
N PHE A 56 13.58 1.97 -16.87
CA PHE A 56 12.61 1.32 -17.73
C PHE A 56 12.96 1.54 -19.21
N GLU A 57 13.02 0.46 -19.97
CA GLU A 57 13.27 0.50 -21.42
C GLU A 57 12.02 0.03 -22.18
N GLU A 58 11.45 0.93 -22.98
CA GLU A 58 10.37 0.60 -23.90
C GLU A 58 10.95 0.29 -25.28
N ILE A 59 10.85 -0.95 -25.69
CA ILE A 59 11.35 -1.41 -27.00
C ILE A 59 10.22 -1.33 -28.02
N LYS A 60 10.27 -0.34 -28.91
CA LYS A 60 9.38 -0.18 -30.08
C LYS A 60 10.08 -0.72 -31.34
N LYS A 61 9.30 -1.11 -32.36
CA LYS A 61 9.82 -1.71 -33.61
C LYS A 61 11.02 -0.97 -34.25
N ARG A 62 11.17 0.34 -34.04
CA ARG A 62 12.21 1.18 -34.66
C ARG A 62 12.98 2.07 -33.66
N LYS A 63 12.65 2.03 -32.37
CA LYS A 63 13.22 2.93 -31.37
C LYS A 63 13.12 2.29 -29.98
N THR A 64 14.20 2.42 -29.21
CA THR A 64 14.18 2.12 -27.76
C THR A 64 14.16 3.42 -27.01
N GLU A 65 13.21 3.60 -26.13
CA GLU A 65 13.08 4.76 -25.25
C GLU A 65 13.42 4.34 -23.82
N LYS A 66 14.21 5.16 -23.13
CA LYS A 66 14.64 4.91 -21.75
C LYS A 66 14.02 5.94 -20.82
N PHE A 67 13.51 5.47 -19.71
CA PHE A 67 12.85 6.31 -18.69
C PHE A 67 13.40 5.97 -17.31
N ALA A 68 13.75 6.99 -16.55
CA ALA A 68 14.05 6.84 -15.12
C ALA A 68 12.75 7.07 -14.32
N LEU A 69 12.23 6.01 -13.72
CA LEU A 69 10.95 6.05 -13.00
C LEU A 69 11.18 5.97 -11.49
N ASN A 70 10.44 6.77 -10.74
CA ASN A 70 10.25 6.52 -9.32
C ASN A 70 9.26 5.38 -9.13
N GLY A 71 9.55 4.50 -8.19
CA GLY A 71 8.67 3.43 -7.79
C GLY A 71 8.83 3.10 -6.33
N PHE A 72 8.00 2.22 -5.83
CA PHE A 72 8.21 1.62 -4.52
C PHE A 72 7.71 0.19 -4.47
N LEU A 73 8.32 -0.58 -3.59
CA LEU A 73 7.93 -1.94 -3.26
C LEU A 73 7.01 -1.90 -2.05
N ILE A 74 5.98 -2.75 -2.06
CA ILE A 74 5.04 -2.95 -0.95
C ILE A 74 5.16 -4.40 -0.46
N GLU A 75 5.13 -4.57 0.85
CA GLU A 75 5.06 -5.85 1.55
C GLU A 75 3.86 -6.69 1.05
N ASP A 76 4.03 -8.01 0.94
CA ASP A 76 2.93 -8.92 0.59
C ASP A 76 1.93 -9.04 1.76
N ASP A 77 0.64 -9.13 1.43
CA ASP A 77 -0.46 -9.22 2.41
C ASP A 77 -0.25 -10.34 3.44
N LYS A 78 0.33 -11.47 3.01
CA LYS A 78 0.62 -12.60 3.91
C LYS A 78 1.71 -12.26 4.93
N ASN A 79 2.73 -11.52 4.50
CA ASN A 79 3.79 -11.08 5.39
C ASN A 79 3.27 -10.07 6.44
N VAL A 80 2.36 -9.18 6.03
CA VAL A 80 1.67 -8.26 6.95
C VAL A 80 0.87 -9.04 7.97
N ALA A 81 0.05 -10.01 7.52
CA ALA A 81 -0.75 -10.85 8.40
C ALA A 81 0.12 -11.65 9.38
N GLU A 82 1.20 -12.26 8.89
CA GLU A 82 2.14 -13.03 9.70
C GLU A 82 2.84 -12.17 10.76
N ARG A 83 3.31 -10.98 10.37
CA ARG A 83 3.95 -10.00 11.27
C ARG A 83 3.01 -9.51 12.38
N LEU A 84 1.71 -9.44 12.09
CA LEU A 84 0.67 -8.99 13.02
C LEU A 84 -0.03 -10.16 13.74
N GLU A 85 0.53 -11.39 13.67
CA GLU A 85 -0.05 -12.62 14.23
C GLU A 85 -1.53 -12.81 13.85
N SER A 86 -1.88 -12.44 12.63
CA SER A 86 -3.24 -12.36 12.10
C SER A 86 -3.38 -13.22 10.84
N LYS A 87 -4.60 -13.31 10.32
CA LYS A 87 -4.91 -13.93 9.02
C LYS A 87 -5.64 -12.93 8.15
N ASN A 88 -5.43 -13.01 6.84
CA ASN A 88 -6.22 -12.26 5.88
C ASN A 88 -7.69 -12.71 5.92
N TRP A 89 -8.59 -11.74 5.81
CA TRP A 89 -10.02 -11.94 5.78
C TRP A 89 -10.60 -11.32 4.51
N ASP A 90 -11.13 -12.16 3.62
CA ASP A 90 -11.58 -11.73 2.28
C ASP A 90 -13.10 -11.56 2.17
N ARG A 91 -13.79 -11.54 3.31
CA ARG A 91 -15.26 -11.41 3.35
C ARG A 91 -15.65 -10.05 3.92
N PHE A 92 -16.89 -9.66 3.64
CA PHE A 92 -17.52 -8.52 4.31
C PHE A 92 -17.38 -8.64 5.83
N MET A 93 -17.05 -7.53 6.47
CA MET A 93 -16.98 -7.40 7.92
C MET A 93 -17.77 -6.16 8.36
N HIS A 94 -18.68 -6.38 9.31
CA HIS A 94 -19.42 -5.27 9.88
C HIS A 94 -18.46 -4.36 10.68
N PRO A 95 -18.47 -3.04 10.46
CA PRO A 95 -17.52 -2.11 11.11
C PRO A 95 -17.50 -2.19 12.65
N MET A 96 -18.61 -2.56 13.26
CA MET A 96 -18.70 -2.72 14.74
C MET A 96 -17.90 -3.92 15.28
N ASN A 97 -17.46 -4.83 14.42
CA ASN A 97 -16.62 -5.97 14.82
C ASN A 97 -15.13 -5.63 14.75
N MET A 98 -14.78 -4.44 14.32
CA MET A 98 -13.41 -3.99 14.21
C MET A 98 -12.88 -3.49 15.56
N ILE A 99 -11.56 -3.52 15.71
CA ILE A 99 -10.89 -2.85 16.84
C ILE A 99 -11.19 -1.34 16.71
N PRO A 100 -11.90 -0.74 17.69
CA PRO A 100 -12.42 0.63 17.52
C PRO A 100 -11.32 1.66 17.23
N GLU A 101 -10.23 1.61 17.98
CA GLU A 101 -9.11 2.55 17.85
C GLU A 101 -8.46 2.44 16.46
N ALA A 102 -8.21 1.21 16.01
CA ALA A 102 -7.61 0.96 14.70
C ALA A 102 -8.54 1.41 13.56
N SER A 103 -9.85 1.17 13.70
CA SER A 103 -10.86 1.59 12.74
C SER A 103 -10.97 3.11 12.64
N VAL A 104 -11.08 3.80 13.76
CA VAL A 104 -11.16 5.28 13.80
C VAL A 104 -9.88 5.90 13.23
N GLN A 105 -8.73 5.42 13.67
CA GLN A 105 -7.42 5.91 13.19
C GLN A 105 -7.28 5.76 11.67
N ASN A 106 -7.65 4.60 11.14
CA ASN A 106 -7.58 4.34 9.72
C ASN A 106 -8.55 5.23 8.92
N ASN A 107 -9.82 5.29 9.33
CA ASN A 107 -10.82 6.13 8.66
C ASN A 107 -10.43 7.61 8.65
N PHE A 108 -9.94 8.12 9.78
CA PHE A 108 -9.49 9.50 9.88
C PHE A 108 -8.29 9.77 8.98
N PHE A 109 -7.33 8.84 8.94
CA PHE A 109 -6.18 8.95 8.05
C PHE A 109 -6.59 8.96 6.58
N GLN A 110 -7.48 8.06 6.14
CA GLN A 110 -7.99 8.00 4.78
C GLN A 110 -8.71 9.31 4.39
N PHE A 111 -9.51 9.85 5.31
CA PHE A 111 -10.13 11.16 5.12
C PHE A 111 -9.10 12.28 4.97
N MET A 112 -8.08 12.30 5.83
CA MET A 112 -7.02 13.32 5.82
C MET A 112 -6.22 13.34 4.52
N ILE A 113 -5.94 12.17 3.92
CA ILE A 113 -5.22 12.08 2.64
C ILE A 113 -6.14 12.20 1.42
N GLY A 114 -7.44 12.42 1.61
CA GLY A 114 -8.42 12.55 0.53
C GLY A 114 -8.72 11.26 -0.23
N ASN A 115 -8.51 10.10 0.38
CA ASN A 115 -8.84 8.82 -0.24
C ASN A 115 -10.34 8.56 -0.13
N THR A 116 -11.08 8.89 -1.18
CA THR A 116 -12.55 8.75 -1.24
C THR A 116 -13.00 7.33 -1.62
N ASP A 117 -12.09 6.48 -2.05
CA ASP A 117 -12.37 5.09 -2.49
C ASP A 117 -12.00 4.05 -1.41
N PHE A 118 -11.97 4.48 -0.15
CA PHE A 118 -11.70 3.60 0.98
C PHE A 118 -12.99 3.06 1.59
N SER A 119 -12.99 1.78 1.96
CA SER A 119 -14.08 1.17 2.73
C SER A 119 -13.55 0.29 3.85
N THR A 120 -14.06 0.51 5.07
CA THR A 120 -13.79 -0.37 6.23
C THR A 120 -14.50 -1.72 6.12
N ALA A 121 -15.64 -1.77 5.46
CA ALA A 121 -16.50 -2.96 5.40
C ALA A 121 -16.12 -3.92 4.28
N TYR A 122 -15.56 -3.39 3.22
CA TYR A 122 -15.08 -4.13 2.06
C TYR A 122 -13.57 -3.92 1.94
N SER A 123 -12.85 -4.89 1.41
CA SER A 123 -11.40 -4.78 1.19
C SER A 123 -11.05 -3.84 0.03
N HIS A 124 -11.64 -2.63 0.03
CA HIS A 124 -11.30 -1.54 -0.90
C HIS A 124 -10.23 -0.65 -0.27
N ASN A 125 -9.09 -0.55 -0.92
CA ASN A 125 -7.93 0.22 -0.47
C ASN A 125 -7.52 -0.10 0.98
N GLY A 126 -7.67 -1.39 1.35
CA GLY A 126 -7.28 -1.93 2.64
C GLY A 126 -7.44 -3.44 2.68
N LYS A 127 -6.65 -4.08 3.52
CA LYS A 127 -6.76 -5.52 3.81
C LYS A 127 -7.34 -5.72 5.20
N LEU A 128 -8.41 -6.50 5.25
CA LEU A 128 -8.97 -6.95 6.51
C LEU A 128 -8.10 -8.05 7.10
N LEU A 129 -7.75 -7.89 8.35
CA LEU A 129 -7.01 -8.87 9.13
C LEU A 129 -7.83 -9.30 10.34
N VAL A 130 -7.75 -10.57 10.69
CA VAL A 130 -8.34 -11.13 11.90
C VAL A 130 -7.25 -11.74 12.79
N ASN A 131 -7.18 -11.32 14.04
CA ASN A 131 -6.25 -11.87 15.01
C ASN A 131 -6.79 -13.15 15.68
N LYS A 132 -5.99 -13.73 16.58
CA LYS A 132 -6.35 -14.97 17.31
C LYS A 132 -7.58 -14.81 18.21
N ASP A 133 -7.89 -13.60 18.64
CA ASP A 133 -9.05 -13.26 19.50
C ASP A 133 -10.31 -12.95 18.69
N ASN A 134 -10.32 -13.24 17.39
CA ASN A 134 -11.37 -12.90 16.44
C ASN A 134 -11.70 -11.38 16.38
N LYS A 135 -10.73 -10.53 16.69
CA LYS A 135 -10.83 -9.09 16.49
C LYS A 135 -10.28 -8.71 15.13
N PHE A 136 -10.95 -7.77 14.48
CA PHE A 136 -10.66 -7.34 13.12
C PHE A 136 -9.98 -5.98 13.07
N CYS A 137 -9.04 -5.83 12.16
CA CYS A 137 -8.40 -4.55 11.86
C CYS A 137 -8.14 -4.43 10.35
N ASN A 138 -7.97 -3.20 9.87
CA ASN A 138 -7.56 -2.91 8.52
C ASN A 138 -6.07 -2.57 8.48
N ALA A 139 -5.32 -3.31 7.66
CA ALA A 139 -4.04 -2.82 7.15
C ALA A 139 -4.33 -1.94 5.93
N SER A 140 -4.00 -0.65 6.04
CA SER A 140 -4.33 0.32 5.01
C SER A 140 -3.47 0.15 3.76
N GLU A 141 -4.10 -0.10 2.61
CA GLU A 141 -3.53 0.19 1.30
C GLU A 141 -3.88 1.64 0.96
N VAL A 142 -2.89 2.43 0.60
CA VAL A 142 -3.08 3.84 0.26
C VAL A 142 -3.06 3.97 -1.25
N HIS A 143 -4.20 4.35 -1.83
CA HIS A 143 -4.26 4.82 -3.20
C HIS A 143 -4.63 6.29 -3.17
N ILE A 144 -3.68 7.15 -3.49
CA ILE A 144 -4.00 8.57 -3.66
C ILE A 144 -4.69 8.72 -5.01
N VAL A 145 -6.01 8.74 -5.00
CA VAL A 145 -6.76 9.28 -6.14
C VAL A 145 -6.47 10.77 -6.18
N LEU A 146 -5.68 11.19 -7.16
CA LEU A 146 -5.45 12.59 -7.43
C LEU A 146 -6.79 13.27 -7.76
N LEU A 147 -7.44 13.83 -6.74
CA LEU A 147 -8.28 14.96 -6.98
C LEU A 147 -7.36 16.05 -7.52
N HIS A 148 -7.48 16.33 -8.83
CA HIS A 148 -7.07 17.58 -9.41
C HIS A 148 -7.86 18.66 -8.67
N LEU A 149 -7.31 19.17 -7.58
CA LEU A 149 -7.69 20.46 -7.08
C LEU A 149 -7.12 21.45 -8.10
N LEU A 150 -8.04 21.94 -8.94
CA LEU A 150 -7.86 23.10 -9.79
C LEU A 150 -7.39 24.30 -8.97
#